data_660ca02dde31adbb108fc92c1489a603
#
_entry.id   660ca02dde31adbb108fc92c1489a603
#
_cell.length_a   1.000
_cell.length_b   1.000
_cell.length_c   1.000
_cell.angle_alpha   90.00
_cell.angle_beta   90.00
_cell.angle_gamma   90.00
#
_symmetry.space_group_name_H-M   'P 1'
#
loop_
_entity.id
_entity.type
_entity.pdbx_description
1 polymer ?
#
loop_
_entity_poly.entity_id
_entity_poly.type
_entity_poly.pdbx_seq_one_letter_code
_entity_poly.pdbx_strand_id
1 'polypeptide(L)'
;MPNKLDKRDRAVLFRQRLTQALSLTALNRSSLALAVGVDRSTISQLLSGDSPRLPNAQVVAESASALGVSADWLLGLTDRPERTADLLAATVQMTAAPRAMVDEQILAWHQEAAGYKICHVPATIPDVLKTHEMLRWEYAPQLARTARQAIGAAEDRLQLMRDDLSDFEIAMPVTELTSFARAEGYYHGLPAAHRINQIDRILELHEQFYPKLRIYLFDCKKLFSAPITVFGPLQAVIYLGQSYLAFRDKERVDSIRNHFDSLVRESEFDSRQLPKHLEILRKNIH
;
A
#
# COMPACT_ATOMS: atom_id res chain seq x y z
N MET A 1 8.72 -33.46 6.41
CA MET A 1 10.09 -32.95 6.25
C MET A 1 10.33 -32.79 4.76
N PRO A 2 10.86 -31.67 4.24
CA PRO A 2 11.13 -31.53 2.83
C PRO A 2 12.17 -32.59 2.41
N ASN A 3 11.88 -33.24 1.30
CA ASN A 3 12.71 -34.30 0.75
C ASN A 3 14.11 -33.75 0.44
N LYS A 4 15.13 -34.23 1.14
CA LYS A 4 16.50 -33.73 0.97
C LYS A 4 17.04 -34.22 -0.37
N LEU A 5 17.06 -33.33 -1.39
CA LEU A 5 17.64 -33.62 -2.70
C LEU A 5 19.10 -34.11 -2.52
N ASP A 6 19.42 -35.23 -3.14
CA ASP A 6 20.80 -35.71 -3.14
C ASP A 6 21.69 -34.85 -4.04
N LYS A 7 23.00 -35.09 -4.02
CA LYS A 7 23.96 -34.26 -4.78
C LYS A 7 23.77 -34.38 -6.30
N ARG A 8 23.35 -35.53 -6.78
CA ARG A 8 23.15 -35.81 -8.23
C ARG A 8 21.88 -35.12 -8.72
N ASP A 9 20.80 -35.31 -7.98
CA ASP A 9 19.50 -34.66 -8.29
C ASP A 9 19.61 -33.15 -8.27
N ARG A 10 20.35 -32.61 -7.30
CA ARG A 10 20.63 -31.16 -7.23
C ARG A 10 21.43 -30.66 -8.42
N ALA A 11 22.40 -31.44 -8.91
CA ALA A 11 23.17 -31.06 -10.09
C ALA A 11 22.34 -31.09 -11.37
N VAL A 12 21.42 -32.05 -11.49
CA VAL A 12 20.46 -32.11 -12.60
C VAL A 12 19.52 -30.91 -12.58
N LEU A 13 18.96 -30.60 -11.39
CA LEU A 13 18.07 -29.45 -11.22
C LEU A 13 18.79 -28.13 -11.50
N PHE A 14 20.02 -27.97 -11.01
CA PHE A 14 20.85 -26.78 -11.27
C PHE A 14 21.03 -26.56 -12.77
N ARG A 15 21.39 -27.61 -13.51
CA ARG A 15 21.52 -27.52 -14.98
C ARG A 15 20.22 -27.13 -15.66
N GLN A 16 19.10 -27.72 -15.27
CA GLN A 16 17.79 -27.40 -15.84
C GLN A 16 17.45 -25.92 -15.63
N ARG A 17 17.62 -25.41 -14.40
CA ARG A 17 17.33 -24.04 -14.03
C ARG A 17 18.31 -23.05 -14.66
N LEU A 18 19.59 -23.41 -14.76
CA LEU A 18 20.59 -22.60 -15.48
C LEU A 18 20.25 -22.48 -16.96
N THR A 19 19.82 -23.57 -17.60
CA THR A 19 19.37 -23.58 -19.00
C THR A 19 18.12 -22.73 -19.18
N GLN A 20 17.16 -22.88 -18.31
CA GLN A 20 15.93 -22.08 -18.29
C GLN A 20 16.23 -20.58 -18.15
N ALA A 21 17.02 -20.20 -17.14
CA ALA A 21 17.38 -18.80 -16.93
C ALA A 21 18.12 -18.20 -18.13
N LEU A 22 19.06 -18.95 -18.70
CA LEU A 22 19.81 -18.48 -19.87
C LEU A 22 18.90 -18.27 -21.10
N SER A 23 17.87 -19.11 -21.29
CA SER A 23 16.91 -18.96 -22.39
C SER A 23 16.01 -17.73 -22.28
N LEU A 24 15.86 -17.18 -21.07
CA LEU A 24 15.04 -15.99 -20.79
C LEU A 24 15.85 -14.68 -20.86
N THR A 25 17.16 -14.78 -21.07
CA THR A 25 18.06 -13.61 -21.19
C THR A 25 18.63 -13.47 -22.59
N ALA A 26 19.14 -12.28 -22.92
CA ALA A 26 19.87 -12.04 -24.17
C ALA A 26 21.32 -12.60 -24.12
N LEU A 27 21.74 -13.22 -23.02
CA LEU A 27 23.08 -13.74 -22.86
C LEU A 27 23.24 -15.07 -23.61
N ASN A 28 24.40 -15.24 -24.26
CA ASN A 28 24.84 -16.52 -24.77
C ASN A 28 25.87 -17.17 -23.83
N ARG A 29 26.27 -18.42 -24.12
CA ARG A 29 27.24 -19.18 -23.29
C ARG A 29 28.56 -18.47 -23.09
N SER A 30 29.04 -17.73 -24.10
CA SER A 30 30.32 -17.01 -24.05
C SER A 30 30.21 -15.75 -23.16
N SER A 31 29.13 -14.98 -23.34
CA SER A 31 28.87 -13.81 -22.50
C SER A 31 28.57 -14.19 -21.05
N LEU A 32 27.87 -15.30 -20.81
CA LEU A 32 27.68 -15.83 -19.46
C LEU A 32 29.04 -16.24 -18.83
N ALA A 33 29.90 -16.93 -19.56
CA ALA A 33 31.23 -17.34 -19.07
C ALA A 33 32.07 -16.11 -18.66
N LEU A 34 32.05 -15.07 -19.49
CA LEU A 34 32.75 -13.81 -19.19
C LEU A 34 32.17 -13.14 -17.93
N ALA A 35 30.86 -13.08 -17.82
CA ALA A 35 30.17 -12.46 -16.66
C ALA A 35 30.42 -13.23 -15.35
N VAL A 36 30.51 -14.56 -15.42
CA VAL A 36 30.79 -15.45 -14.26
C VAL A 36 32.28 -15.52 -13.94
N GLY A 37 33.17 -15.07 -14.83
CA GLY A 37 34.61 -15.12 -14.64
C GLY A 37 35.20 -16.53 -14.79
N VAL A 38 34.63 -17.36 -15.69
CA VAL A 38 35.09 -18.74 -15.97
C VAL A 38 35.28 -18.95 -17.46
N ASP A 39 35.96 -20.04 -17.83
CA ASP A 39 36.10 -20.43 -19.21
C ASP A 39 34.76 -20.87 -19.83
N ARG A 40 34.57 -20.61 -21.13
CA ARG A 40 33.40 -21.05 -21.87
C ARG A 40 33.16 -22.57 -21.78
N SER A 41 34.25 -23.35 -21.70
CA SER A 41 34.20 -24.79 -21.50
C SER A 41 33.52 -25.18 -20.18
N THR A 42 33.74 -24.42 -19.10
CA THR A 42 33.09 -24.63 -17.79
C THR A 42 31.58 -24.44 -17.89
N ILE A 43 31.11 -23.35 -18.51
CA ILE A 43 29.68 -23.13 -18.73
C ILE A 43 29.09 -24.21 -19.64
N SER A 44 29.82 -24.61 -20.70
CA SER A 44 29.37 -25.69 -21.61
C SER A 44 29.25 -27.03 -20.88
N GLN A 45 30.15 -27.35 -19.96
CA GLN A 45 30.07 -28.56 -19.13
C GLN A 45 28.89 -28.52 -18.16
N LEU A 46 28.62 -27.37 -17.53
CA LEU A 46 27.47 -27.19 -16.63
C LEU A 46 26.12 -27.33 -17.36
N LEU A 47 26.08 -27.00 -18.66
CA LEU A 47 24.87 -27.10 -19.48
C LEU A 47 24.76 -28.44 -20.21
N SER A 48 25.86 -29.26 -20.28
CA SER A 48 25.86 -30.56 -20.98
C SER A 48 25.27 -31.69 -20.15
N GLY A 49 24.70 -32.71 -20.78
CA GLY A 49 23.80 -33.70 -20.18
C GLY A 49 24.43 -34.91 -19.52
N ASP A 50 25.66 -35.30 -19.86
CA ASP A 50 26.15 -36.67 -19.65
C ASP A 50 26.68 -36.91 -18.22
N SER A 51 27.06 -35.90 -17.48
CA SER A 51 27.47 -36.03 -16.09
C SER A 51 27.28 -34.67 -15.35
N PRO A 52 26.06 -34.37 -14.87
CA PRO A 52 25.80 -33.10 -14.21
C PRO A 52 26.65 -32.96 -12.95
N ARG A 53 27.40 -31.88 -12.88
CA ARG A 53 28.22 -31.50 -11.72
C ARG A 53 27.65 -30.24 -11.09
N LEU A 54 27.63 -30.23 -9.78
CA LEU A 54 27.31 -29.01 -9.03
C LEU A 54 28.56 -28.12 -9.03
N PRO A 55 28.45 -26.86 -9.51
CA PRO A 55 29.58 -25.92 -9.46
C PRO A 55 29.91 -25.53 -8.01
N ASN A 56 31.05 -24.86 -7.81
CA ASN A 56 31.38 -24.26 -6.53
C ASN A 56 30.49 -23.06 -6.22
N ALA A 57 30.50 -22.61 -4.98
CA ALA A 57 29.63 -21.52 -4.50
C ALA A 57 29.84 -20.21 -5.28
N GLN A 58 31.10 -19.91 -5.68
CA GLN A 58 31.41 -18.70 -6.45
C GLN A 58 30.72 -18.71 -7.83
N VAL A 59 30.81 -19.80 -8.56
CA VAL A 59 30.16 -19.95 -9.88
C VAL A 59 28.65 -19.90 -9.76
N VAL A 60 28.06 -20.46 -8.69
CA VAL A 60 26.62 -20.34 -8.41
C VAL A 60 26.23 -18.87 -8.22
N ALA A 61 26.95 -18.15 -7.35
CA ALA A 61 26.68 -16.78 -7.02
C ALA A 61 26.79 -15.84 -8.24
N GLU A 62 27.86 -15.98 -9.01
CA GLU A 62 28.08 -15.16 -10.21
C GLU A 62 27.08 -15.51 -11.32
N SER A 63 26.74 -16.80 -11.49
CA SER A 63 25.68 -17.19 -12.44
C SER A 63 24.32 -16.62 -12.07
N ALA A 64 23.96 -16.67 -10.77
CA ALA A 64 22.73 -16.06 -10.27
C ALA A 64 22.72 -14.55 -10.50
N SER A 65 23.86 -13.89 -10.26
CA SER A 65 24.03 -12.47 -10.50
C SER A 65 23.90 -12.08 -11.97
N ALA A 66 24.60 -12.78 -12.85
CA ALA A 66 24.62 -12.51 -14.30
C ALA A 66 23.25 -12.75 -14.95
N LEU A 67 22.51 -13.75 -14.48
CA LEU A 67 21.19 -14.12 -15.01
C LEU A 67 20.02 -13.43 -14.32
N GLY A 68 20.25 -12.64 -13.26
CA GLY A 68 19.19 -11.95 -12.52
C GLY A 68 18.26 -12.90 -11.74
N VAL A 69 18.75 -14.08 -11.33
CA VAL A 69 17.94 -15.08 -10.60
C VAL A 69 18.47 -15.35 -9.20
N SER A 70 17.68 -16.03 -8.37
CA SER A 70 18.08 -16.45 -7.03
C SER A 70 19.08 -17.61 -7.08
N ALA A 71 20.17 -17.52 -6.30
CA ALA A 71 21.09 -18.64 -6.10
C ALA A 71 20.39 -19.84 -5.41
N ASP A 72 19.47 -19.56 -4.48
CA ASP A 72 18.66 -20.57 -3.81
C ASP A 72 17.76 -21.31 -4.81
N TRP A 73 17.20 -20.59 -5.78
CA TRP A 73 16.43 -21.21 -6.86
C TRP A 73 17.33 -22.09 -7.73
N LEU A 74 18.49 -21.61 -8.16
CA LEU A 74 19.41 -22.42 -8.94
C LEU A 74 19.80 -23.71 -8.21
N LEU A 75 19.92 -23.67 -6.88
CA LEU A 75 20.28 -24.80 -6.04
C LEU A 75 19.09 -25.68 -5.62
N GLY A 76 17.84 -25.29 -5.94
CA GLY A 76 16.64 -26.06 -5.57
C GLY A 76 16.26 -25.94 -4.10
N LEU A 77 16.58 -24.81 -3.45
CA LEU A 77 16.18 -24.47 -2.09
C LEU A 77 14.86 -23.72 -2.07
N THR A 78 14.48 -23.11 -3.19
CA THR A 78 13.19 -22.45 -3.43
C THR A 78 12.73 -22.73 -4.85
N ASP A 79 11.40 -22.64 -5.10
CA ASP A 79 10.83 -22.74 -6.45
C ASP A 79 10.63 -21.37 -7.12
N ARG A 80 11.00 -20.28 -6.44
CA ARG A 80 10.89 -18.90 -6.96
C ARG A 80 12.22 -18.46 -7.57
N PRO A 81 12.25 -18.13 -8.89
CA PRO A 81 13.48 -17.70 -9.57
C PRO A 81 13.94 -16.30 -9.19
N GLU A 82 13.05 -15.45 -8.68
CA GLU A 82 13.35 -14.07 -8.33
C GLU A 82 14.26 -14.00 -7.09
N ARG A 83 15.14 -13.02 -7.04
CA ARG A 83 15.93 -12.75 -5.83
C ARG A 83 15.01 -12.28 -4.72
N THR A 84 15.23 -12.74 -3.50
CA THR A 84 14.45 -12.31 -2.33
C THR A 84 14.45 -10.79 -2.16
N ALA A 85 15.59 -10.13 -2.47
CA ALA A 85 15.70 -8.66 -2.45
C ALA A 85 14.83 -8.00 -3.53
N ASP A 86 14.76 -8.56 -4.73
CA ASP A 86 13.94 -8.04 -5.84
C ASP A 86 12.45 -8.27 -5.57
N LEU A 87 12.09 -9.42 -4.97
CA LEU A 87 10.73 -9.69 -4.51
C LEU A 87 10.31 -8.70 -3.42
N LEU A 88 11.17 -8.41 -2.46
CA LEU A 88 10.89 -7.42 -1.42
C LEU A 88 10.79 -6.01 -2.02
N ALA A 89 11.69 -5.64 -2.93
CA ALA A 89 11.66 -4.35 -3.62
C ALA A 89 10.42 -4.20 -4.53
N ALA A 90 9.97 -5.27 -5.17
CA ALA A 90 8.78 -5.27 -6.03
C ALA A 90 7.47 -5.31 -5.22
N THR A 91 7.47 -5.92 -4.03
CA THR A 91 6.26 -6.10 -3.20
C THR A 91 6.05 -4.99 -2.19
N VAL A 92 7.11 -4.27 -1.78
CA VAL A 92 7.05 -3.16 -0.83
C VAL A 92 7.79 -1.97 -1.42
N GLN A 93 7.05 -1.01 -1.94
CA GLN A 93 7.61 0.26 -2.37
C GLN A 93 7.50 1.28 -1.22
N MET A 94 8.66 1.73 -0.73
CA MET A 94 8.71 2.87 0.17
C MET A 94 8.90 4.14 -0.67
N THR A 95 7.83 4.91 -0.82
CA THR A 95 7.87 6.16 -1.55
C THR A 95 7.98 7.30 -0.55
N ALA A 96 9.07 8.09 -0.64
CA ALA A 96 9.17 9.35 0.08
C ALA A 96 8.05 10.27 -0.42
N ALA A 97 7.25 10.77 0.49
CA ALA A 97 6.11 11.60 0.18
C ALA A 97 6.22 12.93 0.93
N PRO A 98 7.01 13.90 0.43
CA PRO A 98 6.82 15.29 0.84
C PRO A 98 5.36 15.63 0.56
N ARG A 99 4.67 16.23 1.52
CA ARG A 99 3.19 16.41 1.51
C ARG A 99 2.61 16.93 0.17
N ALA A 100 3.35 17.66 -0.63
CA ALA A 100 2.90 18.19 -1.92
C ALA A 100 2.89 17.14 -3.06
N MET A 101 3.82 16.17 -3.07
CA MET A 101 3.87 15.09 -4.09
C MET A 101 2.93 13.92 -3.75
N VAL A 102 2.49 13.86 -2.50
CA VAL A 102 1.56 12.83 -1.99
C VAL A 102 0.23 12.88 -2.73
N ASP A 103 -0.26 14.06 -3.05
CA ASP A 103 -1.58 14.22 -3.64
C ASP A 103 -1.66 13.71 -5.07
N GLU A 104 -0.64 13.97 -5.88
CA GLU A 104 -0.58 13.48 -7.27
C GLU A 104 -0.51 11.95 -7.30
N GLN A 105 0.29 11.36 -6.41
CA GLN A 105 0.40 9.91 -6.31
C GLN A 105 -0.87 9.25 -5.80
N ILE A 106 -1.50 9.84 -4.78
CA ILE A 106 -2.79 9.33 -4.26
C ILE A 106 -3.87 9.49 -5.32
N LEU A 107 -3.91 10.61 -6.05
CA LEU A 107 -4.85 10.83 -7.14
C LEU A 107 -4.67 9.77 -8.25
N ALA A 108 -3.42 9.50 -8.65
CA ALA A 108 -3.11 8.46 -9.63
C ALA A 108 -3.59 7.07 -9.15
N TRP A 109 -3.42 6.73 -7.87
CA TRP A 109 -3.91 5.46 -7.32
C TRP A 109 -5.44 5.37 -7.28
N HIS A 110 -6.14 6.49 -7.02
CA HIS A 110 -7.60 6.52 -7.13
C HIS A 110 -8.05 6.28 -8.57
N GLN A 111 -7.39 6.92 -9.54
CA GLN A 111 -7.68 6.73 -10.97
C GLN A 111 -7.40 5.29 -11.42
N GLU A 112 -6.26 4.68 -10.98
CA GLU A 112 -5.94 3.28 -11.25
C GLU A 112 -7.01 2.33 -10.69
N ALA A 113 -7.59 2.68 -9.55
CA ALA A 113 -8.60 1.88 -8.85
C ALA A 113 -10.05 2.26 -9.21
N ALA A 114 -10.27 3.04 -10.27
CA ALA A 114 -11.62 3.41 -10.71
C ALA A 114 -12.52 2.18 -10.90
N GLY A 115 -13.72 2.22 -10.35
CA GLY A 115 -14.69 1.10 -10.37
C GLY A 115 -14.48 0.06 -9.25
N TYR A 116 -13.40 0.15 -8.47
CA TYR A 116 -13.21 -0.70 -7.30
C TYR A 116 -13.56 0.04 -6.00
N LYS A 117 -13.92 -0.73 -4.97
CA LYS A 117 -14.12 -0.19 -3.63
C LYS A 117 -12.79 0.31 -3.04
N ILE A 118 -12.82 1.52 -2.49
CA ILE A 118 -11.69 2.12 -1.77
C ILE A 118 -12.01 2.13 -0.28
N CYS A 119 -11.12 1.54 0.52
CA CYS A 119 -11.24 1.46 1.97
C CYS A 119 -10.16 2.34 2.60
N HIS A 120 -10.55 3.23 3.52
CA HIS A 120 -9.63 4.21 4.10
C HIS A 120 -9.78 4.32 5.62
N VAL A 121 -8.68 4.15 6.33
CA VAL A 121 -8.53 4.55 7.72
C VAL A 121 -7.64 5.79 7.75
N PRO A 122 -8.18 6.97 8.02
CA PRO A 122 -7.41 8.22 8.05
C PRO A 122 -6.66 8.40 9.36
N ALA A 123 -5.62 9.25 9.35
CA ALA A 123 -4.93 9.68 10.57
C ALA A 123 -5.74 10.73 11.36
N THR A 124 -6.48 11.58 10.65
CA THR A 124 -7.40 12.62 11.17
C THR A 124 -8.63 12.65 10.27
N ILE A 125 -9.56 13.58 10.44
CA ILE A 125 -10.65 13.77 9.47
C ILE A 125 -10.05 13.87 8.06
N PRO A 126 -10.50 13.07 7.08
CA PRO A 126 -9.94 13.09 5.71
C PRO A 126 -10.12 14.45 5.02
N ASP A 127 -9.12 14.90 4.27
CA ASP A 127 -9.15 16.21 3.58
C ASP A 127 -10.36 16.36 2.65
N VAL A 128 -10.79 15.27 2.01
CA VAL A 128 -11.97 15.25 1.13
C VAL A 128 -13.28 15.60 1.85
N LEU A 129 -13.34 15.37 3.16
CA LEU A 129 -14.49 15.69 4.00
C LEU A 129 -14.37 17.08 4.65
N LYS A 130 -13.21 17.74 4.56
CA LYS A 130 -12.95 19.01 5.26
C LYS A 130 -13.56 20.21 4.54
N THR A 131 -13.94 21.21 5.32
CA THR A 131 -14.25 22.54 4.80
C THR A 131 -12.97 23.27 4.39
N HIS A 132 -13.09 24.29 3.55
CA HIS A 132 -11.94 25.13 3.19
C HIS A 132 -11.34 25.86 4.42
N GLU A 133 -12.19 26.27 5.38
CA GLU A 133 -11.75 26.89 6.63
C GLU A 133 -10.91 25.92 7.45
N MET A 134 -11.35 24.66 7.56
CA MET A 134 -10.60 23.61 8.27
C MET A 134 -9.25 23.34 7.60
N LEU A 135 -9.22 23.24 6.27
CA LEU A 135 -7.98 23.07 5.51
C LEU A 135 -7.04 24.28 5.69
N ARG A 136 -7.56 25.52 5.68
CA ARG A 136 -6.74 26.70 5.94
C ARG A 136 -6.17 26.73 7.34
N TRP A 137 -6.95 26.32 8.33
CA TRP A 137 -6.50 26.24 9.73
C TRP A 137 -5.40 25.20 9.92
N GLU A 138 -5.58 24.01 9.32
CA GLU A 138 -4.65 22.89 9.44
C GLU A 138 -3.34 23.12 8.68
N TYR A 139 -3.42 23.68 7.46
CA TYR A 139 -2.27 23.96 6.59
C TYR A 139 -1.77 25.42 6.72
N ALA A 140 -1.76 25.95 7.95
CA ALA A 140 -1.16 27.25 8.25
C ALA A 140 0.36 27.30 7.92
N PRO A 141 1.02 28.49 7.83
CA PRO A 141 2.28 28.71 7.10
C PRO A 141 3.51 27.89 7.48
N GLN A 142 3.43 27.01 8.43
CA GLN A 142 4.57 26.21 8.93
C GLN A 142 4.72 24.83 8.27
N LEU A 143 3.79 24.44 7.38
CA LEU A 143 3.81 23.15 6.72
C LEU A 143 4.26 23.32 5.26
N ALA A 144 5.01 22.35 4.74
CA ALA A 144 5.57 22.37 3.37
C ALA A 144 4.50 22.37 2.24
N ARG A 145 3.22 22.30 2.58
CA ARG A 145 2.06 22.34 1.68
C ARG A 145 1.23 23.58 1.97
N THR A 146 0.83 24.31 0.93
CA THR A 146 -0.05 25.46 1.10
C THR A 146 -1.51 25.02 1.25
N ALA A 147 -2.32 25.79 1.99
CA ALA A 147 -3.76 25.56 2.09
C ALA A 147 -4.44 25.50 0.71
N ARG A 148 -3.97 26.28 -0.27
CA ARG A 148 -4.49 26.25 -1.65
C ARG A 148 -4.27 24.90 -2.32
N GLN A 149 -3.09 24.31 -2.19
CA GLN A 149 -2.81 22.97 -2.73
C GLN A 149 -3.65 21.89 -2.03
N ALA A 150 -3.84 22.00 -0.72
CA ALA A 150 -4.69 21.07 0.04
C ALA A 150 -6.16 21.15 -0.42
N ILE A 151 -6.68 22.35 -0.62
CA ILE A 151 -8.05 22.58 -1.12
C ILE A 151 -8.18 22.01 -2.53
N GLY A 152 -7.28 22.32 -3.48
CA GLY A 152 -7.33 21.77 -4.83
C GLY A 152 -7.33 20.25 -4.85
N ALA A 153 -6.44 19.60 -4.11
CA ALA A 153 -6.38 18.14 -4.04
C ALA A 153 -7.63 17.52 -3.37
N ALA A 154 -8.28 18.21 -2.42
CA ALA A 154 -9.54 17.75 -1.85
C ALA A 154 -10.70 17.86 -2.85
N GLU A 155 -10.73 18.96 -3.64
CA GLU A 155 -11.72 19.17 -4.71
C GLU A 155 -11.56 18.14 -5.83
N ASP A 156 -10.33 17.85 -6.28
CA ASP A 156 -10.05 16.83 -7.30
C ASP A 156 -10.54 15.45 -6.85
N ARG A 157 -10.29 15.08 -5.59
CA ARG A 157 -10.77 13.80 -5.02
C ARG A 157 -12.29 13.78 -4.89
N LEU A 158 -12.91 14.89 -4.52
CA LEU A 158 -14.36 14.99 -4.45
C LEU A 158 -14.99 14.89 -5.84
N GLN A 159 -14.34 15.45 -6.85
CA GLN A 159 -14.76 15.31 -8.24
C GLN A 159 -14.69 13.87 -8.72
N LEU A 160 -13.59 13.15 -8.40
CA LEU A 160 -13.50 11.70 -8.67
C LEU A 160 -14.63 10.93 -8.00
N MET A 161 -15.00 11.24 -6.76
CA MET A 161 -16.14 10.58 -6.08
C MET A 161 -17.47 10.86 -6.78
N ARG A 162 -17.61 12.01 -7.45
CA ARG A 162 -18.82 12.33 -8.25
C ARG A 162 -18.86 11.55 -9.55
N ASP A 163 -17.74 11.49 -10.24
CA ASP A 163 -17.63 10.97 -11.61
C ASP A 163 -17.39 9.46 -11.63
N ASP A 164 -16.83 8.89 -10.56
CA ASP A 164 -16.45 7.49 -10.47
C ASP A 164 -17.60 6.59 -9.98
N LEU A 165 -17.54 5.34 -10.44
CA LEU A 165 -18.41 4.26 -9.99
C LEU A 165 -17.88 3.58 -8.70
N SER A 166 -16.79 4.06 -8.15
CA SER A 166 -16.15 3.50 -6.95
C SER A 166 -16.96 3.77 -5.68
N ASP A 167 -17.04 2.77 -4.83
CA ASP A 167 -17.53 2.90 -3.46
C ASP A 167 -16.39 3.33 -2.54
N PHE A 168 -16.67 4.27 -1.64
CA PHE A 168 -15.72 4.75 -0.63
C PHE A 168 -16.19 4.36 0.77
N GLU A 169 -15.37 3.60 1.47
CA GLU A 169 -15.59 3.25 2.88
C GLU A 169 -14.51 3.87 3.75
N ILE A 170 -14.91 4.64 4.73
CA ILE A 170 -14.01 5.29 5.70
C ILE A 170 -14.31 4.73 7.08
N ALA A 171 -13.29 4.21 7.76
CA ALA A 171 -13.38 3.79 9.15
C ALA A 171 -12.50 4.70 10.02
N MET A 172 -13.10 5.40 10.98
CA MET A 172 -12.39 6.31 11.88
C MET A 172 -12.61 5.92 13.34
N PRO A 173 -11.65 6.21 14.24
CA PRO A 173 -11.91 6.09 15.67
C PRO A 173 -13.06 7.04 16.10
N VAL A 174 -13.96 6.57 16.96
CA VAL A 174 -15.00 7.42 17.58
C VAL A 174 -14.37 8.62 18.28
N THR A 175 -13.20 8.41 18.88
CA THR A 175 -12.45 9.45 19.61
C THR A 175 -12.01 10.60 18.71
N GLU A 176 -11.81 10.37 17.42
CA GLU A 176 -11.41 11.42 16.47
C GLU A 176 -12.47 12.52 16.37
N LEU A 177 -13.72 12.14 16.09
CA LEU A 177 -14.82 13.11 16.03
C LEU A 177 -15.18 13.72 17.39
N THR A 178 -14.98 12.97 18.47
CA THR A 178 -15.20 13.49 19.83
C THR A 178 -14.16 14.54 20.19
N SER A 179 -12.87 14.28 19.95
CA SER A 179 -11.78 15.24 20.18
C SER A 179 -11.93 16.48 19.29
N PHE A 180 -12.35 16.28 18.03
CA PHE A 180 -12.68 17.37 17.12
C PHE A 180 -13.80 18.25 17.68
N ALA A 181 -14.92 17.66 18.08
CA ALA A 181 -16.07 18.42 18.60
C ALA A 181 -15.72 19.21 19.88
N ARG A 182 -14.82 18.71 20.72
CA ARG A 182 -14.36 19.34 21.96
C ARG A 182 -13.16 20.27 21.81
N ALA A 183 -12.60 20.42 20.60
CA ALA A 183 -11.34 21.13 20.36
C ALA A 183 -10.18 20.60 21.23
N GLU A 184 -10.10 19.27 21.42
CA GLU A 184 -9.06 18.61 22.21
C GLU A 184 -7.91 18.10 21.32
N GLY A 185 -6.74 17.91 21.93
CA GLY A 185 -5.57 17.34 21.27
C GLY A 185 -5.16 18.12 20.02
N TYR A 186 -5.16 17.45 18.87
CA TYR A 186 -4.80 18.04 17.59
C TYR A 186 -5.64 19.27 17.22
N TYR A 187 -6.90 19.31 17.63
CA TYR A 187 -7.87 20.34 17.31
C TYR A 187 -7.91 21.52 18.30
N HIS A 188 -6.95 21.56 19.24
CA HIS A 188 -6.88 22.65 20.22
C HIS A 188 -6.79 24.00 19.54
N GLY A 189 -7.66 24.94 19.96
CA GLY A 189 -7.73 26.29 19.39
C GLY A 189 -8.56 26.42 18.09
N LEU A 190 -9.16 25.34 17.59
CA LEU A 190 -10.08 25.42 16.45
C LEU A 190 -11.41 26.07 16.89
N PRO A 191 -11.83 27.21 16.25
CA PRO A 191 -13.03 27.92 16.64
C PRO A 191 -14.31 27.07 16.56
N ALA A 192 -15.26 27.29 17.49
CA ALA A 192 -16.52 26.56 17.52
C ALA A 192 -17.31 26.67 16.20
N ALA A 193 -17.34 27.84 15.57
CA ALA A 193 -18.01 28.03 14.29
C ALA A 193 -17.43 27.13 13.18
N HIS A 194 -16.10 26.98 13.14
CA HIS A 194 -15.44 26.11 12.16
C HIS A 194 -15.76 24.63 12.43
N ARG A 195 -15.84 24.23 13.71
CA ARG A 195 -16.20 22.86 14.10
C ARG A 195 -17.65 22.53 13.73
N ILE A 196 -18.58 23.46 13.94
CA ILE A 196 -19.98 23.31 13.54
C ILE A 196 -20.08 23.16 12.01
N ASN A 197 -19.48 24.09 11.25
CA ASN A 197 -19.49 24.04 9.79
C ASN A 197 -18.86 22.73 9.23
N GLN A 198 -17.82 22.25 9.92
CA GLN A 198 -17.17 20.99 9.51
C GLN A 198 -18.09 19.78 9.73
N ILE A 199 -18.84 19.72 10.82
CA ILE A 199 -19.82 18.64 11.04
C ILE A 199 -20.94 18.75 10.01
N ASP A 200 -21.47 19.93 9.75
CA ASP A 200 -22.49 20.17 8.74
C ASP A 200 -21.99 19.71 7.35
N ARG A 201 -20.73 19.98 7.02
CA ARG A 201 -20.10 19.52 5.78
C ARG A 201 -20.04 17.98 5.67
N ILE A 202 -19.71 17.29 6.74
CA ILE A 202 -19.69 15.80 6.73
C ILE A 202 -21.13 15.26 6.55
N LEU A 203 -22.13 15.85 7.18
CA LEU A 203 -23.52 15.48 7.02
C LEU A 203 -23.99 15.68 5.57
N GLU A 204 -23.71 16.83 4.97
CA GLU A 204 -24.04 17.14 3.58
C GLU A 204 -23.40 16.14 2.60
N LEU A 205 -22.10 15.85 2.76
CA LEU A 205 -21.40 14.91 1.90
C LEU A 205 -21.91 13.49 2.08
N HIS A 206 -22.21 13.09 3.33
CA HIS A 206 -22.78 11.78 3.58
C HIS A 206 -24.17 11.65 2.92
N GLU A 207 -25.05 12.63 3.04
CA GLU A 207 -26.37 12.62 2.40
C GLU A 207 -26.25 12.60 0.87
N GLN A 208 -25.38 13.44 0.31
CA GLN A 208 -25.17 13.57 -1.14
C GLN A 208 -24.65 12.27 -1.78
N PHE A 209 -23.73 11.57 -1.09
CA PHE A 209 -23.01 10.45 -1.68
C PHE A 209 -23.45 9.07 -1.16
N TYR A 210 -24.28 8.98 -0.13
CA TYR A 210 -24.80 7.68 0.32
C TYR A 210 -25.62 6.99 -0.80
N PRO A 211 -25.44 5.69 -1.06
CA PRO A 211 -24.61 4.71 -0.34
C PRO A 211 -23.17 4.56 -0.87
N LYS A 212 -22.70 5.36 -1.82
CA LYS A 212 -21.32 5.28 -2.33
C LYS A 212 -20.29 5.67 -1.28
N LEU A 213 -20.56 6.69 -0.48
CA LEU A 213 -19.74 7.08 0.66
C LEU A 213 -20.32 6.50 1.95
N ARG A 214 -19.59 5.63 2.60
CA ARG A 214 -19.94 5.03 3.89
C ARG A 214 -18.87 5.35 4.92
N ILE A 215 -19.27 5.85 6.07
CA ILE A 215 -18.38 6.21 7.18
C ILE A 215 -18.77 5.39 8.40
N TYR A 216 -17.81 4.73 8.98
CA TYR A 216 -17.93 3.88 10.16
C TYR A 216 -17.06 4.41 11.28
N LEU A 217 -17.54 4.33 12.52
CA LEU A 217 -16.79 4.77 13.69
C LEU A 217 -16.52 3.57 14.60
N PHE A 218 -15.24 3.28 14.85
CA PHE A 218 -14.82 2.16 15.68
C PHE A 218 -14.21 2.61 17.01
N ASP A 219 -14.27 1.74 18.02
CA ASP A 219 -13.61 1.95 19.31
C ASP A 219 -12.14 1.49 19.22
N CYS A 220 -11.21 2.46 19.27
CA CYS A 220 -9.77 2.17 19.19
C CYS A 220 -9.23 1.41 20.44
N LYS A 221 -10.02 1.24 21.50
CA LYS A 221 -9.67 0.37 22.63
C LYS A 221 -9.95 -1.10 22.33
N LYS A 222 -10.87 -1.39 21.40
CA LYS A 222 -11.19 -2.75 20.96
C LYS A 222 -10.34 -3.16 19.77
N LEU A 223 -10.20 -2.29 18.79
CA LEU A 223 -9.43 -2.52 17.57
C LEU A 223 -8.59 -1.28 17.25
N PHE A 224 -7.29 -1.47 17.09
CA PHE A 224 -6.37 -0.42 16.67
C PHE A 224 -6.03 -0.56 15.19
N SER A 225 -5.89 0.56 14.48
CA SER A 225 -5.38 0.60 13.11
C SER A 225 -4.40 1.75 12.92
N ALA A 226 -3.35 1.49 12.15
CA ALA A 226 -2.57 2.55 11.54
C ALA A 226 -3.39 3.20 10.40
N PRO A 227 -3.04 4.41 9.95
CA PRO A 227 -3.63 4.98 8.75
C PRO A 227 -3.31 4.14 7.52
N ILE A 228 -4.35 3.63 6.86
CA ILE A 228 -4.25 2.76 5.68
C ILE A 228 -5.21 3.20 4.59
N THR A 229 -4.88 2.87 3.34
CA THR A 229 -5.83 2.93 2.22
C THR A 229 -5.69 1.67 1.38
N VAL A 230 -6.81 1.02 1.08
CA VAL A 230 -6.87 -0.14 0.18
C VAL A 230 -7.58 0.28 -1.09
N PHE A 231 -6.90 0.20 -2.21
CA PHE A 231 -7.38 0.56 -3.55
C PHE A 231 -7.83 -0.72 -4.28
N GLY A 232 -9.05 -1.14 -4.02
CA GLY A 232 -9.60 -2.37 -4.59
C GLY A 232 -8.68 -3.59 -4.36
N PRO A 233 -8.53 -4.48 -5.34
CA PRO A 233 -7.60 -5.59 -5.27
C PRO A 233 -6.16 -5.23 -5.68
N LEU A 234 -5.91 -3.96 -6.11
CA LEU A 234 -4.69 -3.56 -6.80
C LEU A 234 -3.54 -3.29 -5.85
N GLN A 235 -3.84 -2.59 -4.74
CA GLN A 235 -2.80 -2.24 -3.77
C GLN A 235 -3.38 -1.83 -2.42
N ALA A 236 -2.55 -1.94 -1.39
CA ALA A 236 -2.79 -1.39 -0.06
C ALA A 236 -1.62 -0.50 0.34
N VAL A 237 -1.90 0.59 1.05
CA VAL A 237 -0.92 1.60 1.40
C VAL A 237 -1.03 1.89 2.90
N ILE A 238 0.11 1.93 3.60
CA ILE A 238 0.21 2.37 4.99
C ILE A 238 0.93 3.72 5.01
N TYR A 239 0.35 4.70 5.68
CA TYR A 239 0.93 6.03 5.82
C TYR A 239 1.84 6.14 7.03
N LEU A 240 3.10 6.57 6.82
CA LEU A 240 4.13 6.73 7.84
C LEU A 240 4.55 8.19 8.04
N GLY A 241 3.65 9.13 7.84
CA GLY A 241 3.91 10.56 8.03
C GLY A 241 4.61 11.22 6.82
N GLN A 242 5.84 10.88 6.52
CA GLN A 242 6.59 11.43 5.37
C GLN A 242 6.82 10.40 4.26
N SER A 243 6.25 9.21 4.40
CA SER A 243 6.43 8.11 3.46
C SER A 243 5.20 7.23 3.42
N TYR A 244 5.04 6.51 2.32
CA TYR A 244 4.08 5.44 2.17
C TYR A 244 4.78 4.11 2.01
N LEU A 245 4.24 3.06 2.64
CA LEU A 245 4.51 1.68 2.31
C LEU A 245 3.38 1.17 1.42
N ALA A 246 3.66 0.94 0.15
CA ALA A 246 2.70 0.39 -0.80
C ALA A 246 2.96 -1.10 -1.02
N PHE A 247 1.91 -1.90 -0.94
CA PHE A 247 1.90 -3.34 -1.17
C PHE A 247 1.02 -3.64 -2.38
N ARG A 248 1.54 -4.40 -3.35
CA ARG A 248 0.81 -4.80 -4.56
C ARG A 248 0.60 -6.32 -4.65
N ASP A 249 1.20 -7.09 -3.76
CA ASP A 249 0.96 -8.52 -3.71
C ASP A 249 -0.40 -8.84 -3.08
N LYS A 250 -1.09 -9.80 -3.68
CA LYS A 250 -2.46 -10.15 -3.32
C LYS A 250 -2.62 -10.53 -1.84
N GLU A 251 -1.68 -11.29 -1.29
CA GLU A 251 -1.76 -11.80 0.08
C GLU A 251 -1.77 -10.66 1.10
N ARG A 252 -0.87 -9.66 0.94
CA ARG A 252 -0.81 -8.50 1.82
C ARG A 252 -1.97 -7.54 1.61
N VAL A 253 -2.39 -7.31 0.35
CA VAL A 253 -3.57 -6.50 0.04
C VAL A 253 -4.81 -7.10 0.69
N ASP A 254 -5.03 -8.42 0.56
CA ASP A 254 -6.16 -9.12 1.17
C ASP A 254 -6.07 -9.09 2.70
N SER A 255 -4.89 -9.24 3.29
CA SER A 255 -4.70 -9.15 4.75
C SER A 255 -5.07 -7.77 5.29
N ILE A 256 -4.62 -6.69 4.64
CA ILE A 256 -4.93 -5.31 5.06
C ILE A 256 -6.42 -5.00 4.83
N ARG A 257 -7.02 -5.52 3.77
CA ARG A 257 -8.47 -5.41 3.53
C ARG A 257 -9.28 -6.12 4.61
N ASN A 258 -8.91 -7.34 4.97
CA ASN A 258 -9.58 -8.10 6.02
C ASN A 258 -9.49 -7.39 7.38
N HIS A 259 -8.37 -6.71 7.65
CA HIS A 259 -8.25 -5.84 8.82
C HIS A 259 -9.25 -4.69 8.77
N PHE A 260 -9.36 -3.98 7.64
CA PHE A 260 -10.37 -2.93 7.45
C PHE A 260 -11.80 -3.47 7.64
N ASP A 261 -12.13 -4.61 7.04
CA ASP A 261 -13.45 -5.24 7.17
C ASP A 261 -13.76 -5.62 8.64
N SER A 262 -12.73 -5.92 9.44
CA SER A 262 -12.90 -6.13 10.88
C SER A 262 -13.25 -4.83 11.61
N LEU A 263 -12.61 -3.69 11.26
CA LEU A 263 -12.98 -2.38 11.82
C LEU A 263 -14.43 -2.01 11.50
N VAL A 264 -14.88 -2.27 10.28
CA VAL A 264 -16.28 -2.03 9.86
C VAL A 264 -17.25 -2.92 10.64
N ARG A 265 -16.92 -4.21 10.79
CA ARG A 265 -17.76 -5.17 11.52
C ARG A 265 -17.91 -4.84 13.00
N GLU A 266 -16.84 -4.39 13.62
CA GLU A 266 -16.79 -4.03 15.04
C GLU A 266 -17.06 -2.54 15.29
N SER A 267 -17.57 -1.81 14.27
CA SER A 267 -17.88 -0.38 14.41
C SER A 267 -18.97 -0.15 15.47
N GLU A 268 -18.78 0.88 16.30
CA GLU A 268 -19.75 1.32 17.29
C GLU A 268 -20.92 2.06 16.62
N PHE A 269 -20.62 2.82 15.57
CA PHE A 269 -21.60 3.49 14.73
C PHE A 269 -21.38 3.13 13.28
N ASP A 270 -22.38 2.50 12.67
CA ASP A 270 -22.42 2.26 11.23
C ASP A 270 -22.76 3.53 10.44
N SER A 271 -22.66 3.46 9.12
CA SER A 271 -22.88 4.61 8.26
C SER A 271 -24.32 5.15 8.33
N ARG A 272 -25.31 4.35 8.74
CA ARG A 272 -26.70 4.79 8.89
C ARG A 272 -26.93 5.52 10.22
N GLN A 273 -26.16 5.18 11.22
CA GLN A 273 -26.22 5.79 12.56
C GLN A 273 -25.38 7.07 12.64
N LEU A 274 -24.41 7.25 11.73
CA LEU A 274 -23.50 8.39 11.69
C LEU A 274 -24.21 9.75 11.75
N PRO A 275 -25.25 10.05 10.96
CA PRO A 275 -25.90 11.37 10.98
C PRO A 275 -26.41 11.74 12.37
N LYS A 276 -27.09 10.81 13.03
CA LYS A 276 -27.62 11.03 14.38
C LYS A 276 -26.47 11.27 15.40
N HIS A 277 -25.38 10.54 15.27
CA HIS A 277 -24.20 10.74 16.15
C HIS A 277 -23.58 12.12 15.93
N LEU A 278 -23.41 12.55 14.67
CA LEU A 278 -22.87 13.87 14.33
C LEU A 278 -23.76 15.01 14.81
N GLU A 279 -25.09 14.88 14.73
CA GLU A 279 -26.02 15.87 15.26
C GLU A 279 -25.88 16.03 16.78
N ILE A 280 -25.66 14.93 17.52
CA ILE A 280 -25.40 14.98 18.97
C ILE A 280 -24.09 15.71 19.26
N LEU A 281 -23.02 15.38 18.53
CA LEU A 281 -21.73 16.06 18.68
C LEU A 281 -21.85 17.56 18.38
N ARG A 282 -22.54 17.92 17.29
CA ARG A 282 -22.78 19.31 16.85
C ARG A 282 -23.47 20.16 17.94
N LYS A 283 -24.50 19.60 18.60
CA LYS A 283 -25.22 20.28 19.68
C LYS A 283 -24.37 20.55 20.91
N ASN A 284 -23.30 19.79 21.10
CA ASN A 284 -22.40 19.89 22.25
C ASN A 284 -21.13 20.75 21.96
N ILE A 285 -21.07 21.41 20.81
CA ILE A 285 -19.99 22.35 20.48
C ILE A 285 -20.31 23.71 21.10
N HIS A 286 -19.39 24.21 21.94
CA HIS A 286 -19.49 25.48 22.61
C HIS A 286 -18.30 26.39 22.29
#